data_5cd2f95f0499419e2cf32a2433397bbd
#
_entry.id   5cd2f95f0499419e2cf32a2433397bbd
#
_cell.length_a   1.000
_cell.length_b   1.000
_cell.length_c   1.000
_cell.angle_alpha   90.00
_cell.angle_beta   90.00
_cell.angle_gamma   90.00
#
_symmetry.space_group_name_H-M   'P 1'
#
loop_
_entity.id
_entity.type
_entity.pdbx_description
1 polymer ?
#
loop_
_entity_poly.entity_id
_entity_poly.type
_entity_poly.pdbx_seq_one_letter_code
_entity_poly.pdbx_strand_id
1 'polypeptide(L)'
;MDTNPNLELAMDDRDLVLGFESVGDNCELGLVQRKAGAEPLGLLRFAGIPLRNLVRALNARLANIASPDNIRIVAEHGEYMVKLTKYDLTYHAHVKIGEMALDALHKQQCATVGFLAKKLIDDLENPTKILVFRQNEPLSGSDLVDLRIALSAYGPSILLWVQESCPGHPPGSVEVADERMMVGYVRRLAKRDAVPDLDFSSWMTVLRRAHTVASHRRDGRLVPVPSARAARTELTFGIGGNAAPWLGSGWSAPEAGYQWSIGVRSVLTIPVPGEADDYWLEMDVKPYISSPLLPRQRLDVMIGGTLVHSFISVPGAEIGCVVPGKLLAGRAQIEIVFDHPNAASPMLVAGEADDRRLAVLFSRLALVCA
;
A
#
# COMPACT_ATOMS: atom_id res chain seq x y z
N MET A 1 28.58 -11.09 17.00
CA MET A 1 28.08 -10.67 15.67
C MET A 1 26.57 -10.58 15.79
N ASP A 2 26.09 -9.43 16.27
CA ASP A 2 24.65 -9.22 16.44
C ASP A 2 24.06 -8.81 15.10
N THR A 3 23.36 -9.74 14.48
CA THR A 3 22.53 -9.44 13.31
C THR A 3 21.30 -8.68 13.81
N ASN A 4 21.30 -7.37 13.57
CA ASN A 4 20.14 -6.50 13.84
C ASN A 4 18.97 -6.95 12.92
N PRO A 5 17.83 -7.43 13.45
CA PRO A 5 16.74 -8.04 12.66
C PRO A 5 15.82 -7.02 11.95
N ASN A 6 16.12 -5.72 11.99
CA ASN A 6 15.24 -4.66 11.46
C ASN A 6 15.77 -4.01 10.17
N LEU A 7 16.39 -4.77 9.28
CA LEU A 7 16.72 -4.31 7.94
C LEU A 7 15.55 -4.65 6.98
N GLU A 8 14.42 -3.97 7.09
CA GLU A 8 13.45 -3.95 6.00
C GLU A 8 14.05 -3.17 4.82
N LEU A 9 14.43 -3.90 3.77
CA LEU A 9 14.73 -3.35 2.46
C LEU A 9 13.52 -2.55 1.99
N ALA A 10 13.72 -1.30 1.56
CA ALA A 10 12.61 -0.56 0.97
C ALA A 10 12.08 -1.31 -0.23
N MET A 11 10.86 -1.65 -0.10
CA MET A 11 10.08 -2.39 -1.08
C MET A 11 9.90 -1.52 -2.32
N ASP A 12 10.39 -1.95 -3.46
CA ASP A 12 10.09 -1.30 -4.73
C ASP A 12 8.60 -1.47 -5.07
N ASP A 13 8.12 -0.81 -6.11
CA ASP A 13 6.71 -0.87 -6.51
C ASP A 13 6.27 -2.30 -6.81
N ARG A 14 7.15 -3.09 -7.43
CA ARG A 14 6.89 -4.48 -7.78
C ARG A 14 6.76 -5.35 -6.53
N ASP A 15 7.68 -5.23 -5.59
CA ASP A 15 7.67 -5.99 -4.34
C ASP A 15 6.50 -5.57 -3.45
N LEU A 16 6.20 -4.27 -3.38
CA LEU A 16 5.03 -3.75 -2.67
C LEU A 16 3.73 -4.43 -3.13
N VAL A 17 3.45 -4.41 -4.44
CA VAL A 17 2.16 -4.92 -4.95
C VAL A 17 2.05 -6.45 -4.86
N LEU A 18 3.16 -7.19 -4.71
CA LEU A 18 3.16 -8.62 -4.42
C LEU A 18 2.65 -8.95 -3.01
N GLY A 19 2.70 -7.98 -2.09
CA GLY A 19 2.13 -8.08 -0.75
C GLY A 19 0.59 -8.02 -0.69
N PHE A 20 -0.09 -7.95 -1.85
CA PHE A 20 -1.55 -7.82 -1.93
C PHE A 20 -2.17 -8.94 -2.78
N GLU A 21 -3.34 -9.42 -2.36
CA GLU A 21 -4.14 -10.43 -3.08
C GLU A 21 -5.54 -9.90 -3.35
N SER A 22 -6.03 -10.05 -4.60
CA SER A 22 -7.38 -9.61 -4.96
C SER A 22 -8.44 -10.58 -4.46
N VAL A 23 -9.45 -10.04 -3.78
CA VAL A 23 -10.69 -10.73 -3.43
C VAL A 23 -11.93 -9.94 -3.90
N GLY A 24 -11.77 -9.07 -4.89
CA GLY A 24 -12.83 -8.26 -5.48
C GLY A 24 -13.43 -8.86 -6.76
N ASP A 25 -14.36 -8.12 -7.36
CA ASP A 25 -15.13 -8.49 -8.55
C ASP A 25 -14.64 -7.86 -9.84
N ASN A 26 -13.41 -7.35 -9.87
CA ASN A 26 -12.86 -6.66 -11.04
C ASN A 26 -11.33 -6.78 -11.17
N CYS A 27 -10.83 -6.35 -12.33
CA CYS A 27 -9.43 -6.49 -12.73
C CYS A 27 -8.51 -5.37 -12.23
N GLU A 28 -9.03 -4.37 -11.50
CA GLU A 28 -8.30 -3.12 -11.26
C GLU A 28 -7.00 -3.32 -10.49
N LEU A 29 -7.02 -4.06 -9.37
CA LEU A 29 -5.79 -4.40 -8.65
C LEU A 29 -4.81 -5.19 -9.52
N GLY A 30 -5.30 -6.14 -10.32
CA GLY A 30 -4.46 -6.91 -11.24
C GLY A 30 -3.73 -6.05 -12.26
N LEU A 31 -4.36 -4.96 -12.72
CA LEU A 31 -3.75 -3.99 -13.62
C LEU A 31 -2.76 -3.07 -12.91
N VAL A 32 -3.05 -2.68 -11.66
CA VAL A 32 -2.07 -1.97 -10.81
C VAL A 32 -0.80 -2.82 -10.66
N GLN A 33 -0.95 -4.10 -10.32
CA GLN A 33 0.17 -5.03 -10.18
C GLN A 33 0.97 -5.16 -11.48
N ARG A 34 0.28 -5.33 -12.62
CA ARG A 34 0.92 -5.38 -13.94
C ARG A 34 1.69 -4.10 -14.25
N LYS A 35 1.10 -2.94 -14.02
CA LYS A 35 1.75 -1.64 -14.26
C LYS A 35 2.94 -1.39 -13.33
N ALA A 36 2.93 -1.95 -12.14
CA ALA A 36 4.06 -1.96 -11.20
C ALA A 36 5.13 -3.03 -11.53
N GLY A 37 4.99 -3.76 -12.63
CA GLY A 37 5.94 -4.79 -13.07
C GLY A 37 5.78 -6.15 -12.40
N ALA A 38 4.62 -6.44 -11.78
CA ALA A 38 4.34 -7.72 -11.11
C ALA A 38 3.18 -8.47 -11.77
N GLU A 39 3.35 -9.79 -11.93
CA GLU A 39 2.33 -10.70 -12.49
C GLU A 39 2.08 -11.88 -11.54
N PRO A 40 1.58 -11.62 -10.28
CA PRO A 40 1.29 -12.71 -9.36
C PRO A 40 0.13 -13.57 -9.88
N LEU A 41 0.19 -14.86 -9.61
CA LEU A 41 -0.92 -15.76 -9.88
C LEU A 41 -2.02 -15.56 -8.82
N GLY A 42 -3.27 -15.38 -9.24
CA GLY A 42 -4.42 -15.21 -8.34
C GLY A 42 -5.72 -15.59 -9.04
N LEU A 43 -6.59 -16.36 -8.34
CA LEU A 43 -7.88 -16.82 -8.88
C LEU A 43 -8.80 -15.64 -9.22
N LEU A 44 -8.80 -14.61 -8.36
CA LEU A 44 -9.70 -13.45 -8.47
C LEU A 44 -9.02 -12.20 -9.05
N ARG A 45 -7.76 -12.32 -9.48
CA ARG A 45 -6.98 -11.16 -9.95
C ARG A 45 -7.59 -10.49 -11.18
N PHE A 46 -8.15 -11.25 -12.11
CA PHE A 46 -8.78 -10.78 -13.35
C PHE A 46 -10.16 -11.41 -13.54
N ALA A 47 -10.83 -11.73 -12.46
CA ALA A 47 -12.13 -12.37 -12.49
C ALA A 47 -13.24 -11.43 -11.99
N GLY A 48 -14.42 -11.58 -12.55
CA GLY A 48 -15.65 -11.01 -12.02
C GLY A 48 -16.43 -12.08 -11.26
N ILE A 49 -16.81 -11.78 -10.03
CA ILE A 49 -17.66 -12.63 -9.19
C ILE A 49 -18.59 -11.74 -8.34
N PRO A 50 -19.92 -11.90 -8.40
CA PRO A 50 -20.82 -11.18 -7.52
C PRO A 50 -20.50 -11.47 -6.04
N LEU A 51 -20.49 -10.44 -5.18
CA LEU A 51 -20.07 -10.56 -3.78
C LEU A 51 -20.80 -11.70 -3.03
N ARG A 52 -22.12 -11.83 -3.21
CA ARG A 52 -22.89 -12.92 -2.60
C ARG A 52 -22.37 -14.30 -3.00
N ASN A 53 -21.93 -14.43 -4.26
CA ASN A 53 -21.38 -15.68 -4.77
C ASN A 53 -19.95 -15.91 -4.27
N LEU A 54 -19.16 -14.84 -4.11
CA LEU A 54 -17.85 -14.91 -3.46
C LEU A 54 -17.97 -15.39 -2.01
N VAL A 55 -18.86 -14.79 -1.22
CA VAL A 55 -19.12 -15.23 0.17
C VAL A 55 -19.58 -16.70 0.22
N ARG A 56 -20.47 -17.11 -0.68
CA ARG A 56 -20.88 -18.51 -0.81
C ARG A 56 -19.73 -19.44 -1.17
N ALA A 57 -18.85 -19.01 -2.09
CA ALA A 57 -17.68 -19.78 -2.51
C ALA A 57 -16.67 -19.93 -1.37
N LEU A 58 -16.39 -18.85 -0.63
CA LEU A 58 -15.52 -18.86 0.54
C LEU A 58 -16.08 -19.79 1.64
N ASN A 59 -17.34 -19.65 2.01
CA ASN A 59 -17.97 -20.50 3.02
C ASN A 59 -17.96 -21.99 2.63
N ALA A 60 -18.02 -22.29 1.33
CA ALA A 60 -17.89 -23.65 0.81
C ALA A 60 -16.44 -24.09 0.54
N ARG A 61 -15.42 -23.29 0.96
CA ARG A 61 -13.99 -23.53 0.71
C ARG A 61 -13.70 -23.83 -0.78
N LEU A 62 -14.35 -23.09 -1.69
CA LEU A 62 -14.25 -23.23 -3.14
C LEU A 62 -14.57 -24.66 -3.64
N ALA A 63 -15.40 -25.41 -2.90
CA ALA A 63 -15.71 -26.80 -3.20
C ALA A 63 -16.20 -26.99 -4.65
N ASN A 64 -15.61 -27.92 -5.38
CA ASN A 64 -15.93 -28.28 -6.76
C ASN A 64 -15.78 -27.12 -7.77
N ILE A 65 -15.03 -26.06 -7.44
CA ILE A 65 -14.86 -24.92 -8.36
C ILE A 65 -14.21 -25.34 -9.67
N ALA A 66 -13.26 -26.28 -9.62
CA ALA A 66 -12.51 -26.81 -10.76
C ALA A 66 -13.13 -28.07 -11.40
N SER A 67 -14.36 -28.47 -10.94
CA SER A 67 -15.05 -29.60 -11.55
C SER A 67 -15.30 -29.36 -13.06
N PRO A 68 -15.03 -30.34 -13.94
CA PRO A 68 -15.28 -30.18 -15.37
C PRO A 68 -16.72 -29.72 -15.69
N ASP A 69 -17.71 -30.21 -14.97
CA ASP A 69 -19.13 -29.84 -15.16
C ASP A 69 -19.42 -28.38 -14.74
N ASN A 70 -18.55 -27.79 -13.92
CA ASN A 70 -18.68 -26.40 -13.48
C ASN A 70 -18.05 -25.39 -14.45
N ILE A 71 -17.13 -25.83 -15.29
CA ILE A 71 -16.37 -24.94 -16.17
C ILE A 71 -17.00 -24.95 -17.58
N ARG A 72 -17.33 -23.76 -18.08
CA ARG A 72 -17.84 -23.57 -19.44
C ARG A 72 -16.94 -22.61 -20.19
N ILE A 73 -16.58 -22.97 -21.42
CA ILE A 73 -15.86 -22.10 -22.35
C ILE A 73 -16.90 -21.50 -23.30
N VAL A 74 -16.95 -20.18 -23.37
CA VAL A 74 -17.91 -19.44 -24.22
C VAL A 74 -17.13 -18.52 -25.13
N ALA A 75 -17.49 -18.49 -26.42
CA ALA A 75 -16.91 -17.56 -27.38
C ALA A 75 -17.61 -16.20 -27.27
N GLU A 76 -16.87 -15.16 -26.90
CA GLU A 76 -17.37 -13.79 -26.76
C GLU A 76 -16.32 -12.80 -27.31
N HIS A 77 -16.72 -11.80 -28.11
CA HIS A 77 -15.87 -10.71 -28.59
C HIS A 77 -14.54 -11.15 -29.25
N GLY A 78 -14.55 -12.30 -29.94
CA GLY A 78 -13.37 -12.80 -30.66
C GLY A 78 -12.37 -13.63 -29.85
N GLU A 79 -12.65 -13.84 -28.56
CA GLU A 79 -11.87 -14.69 -27.67
C GLU A 79 -12.75 -15.66 -26.86
N TYR A 80 -12.11 -16.54 -26.10
CA TYR A 80 -12.80 -17.43 -25.19
C TYR A 80 -12.89 -16.85 -23.79
N MET A 81 -14.09 -16.86 -23.21
CA MET A 81 -14.39 -16.59 -21.81
C MET A 81 -14.55 -17.89 -21.03
N VAL A 82 -14.05 -17.92 -19.82
CA VAL A 82 -14.26 -19.02 -18.87
C VAL A 82 -15.34 -18.62 -17.89
N LYS A 83 -16.38 -19.46 -17.74
CA LYS A 83 -17.50 -19.26 -16.81
C LYS A 83 -17.54 -20.44 -15.83
N LEU A 84 -17.34 -20.13 -14.53
CA LEU A 84 -17.50 -21.09 -13.44
C LEU A 84 -18.92 -20.98 -12.91
N THR A 85 -19.81 -21.85 -13.39
CA THR A 85 -21.27 -21.74 -13.26
C THR A 85 -21.76 -21.84 -11.82
N LYS A 86 -21.07 -22.61 -10.97
CA LYS A 86 -21.45 -22.82 -9.57
C LYS A 86 -21.44 -21.52 -8.74
N TYR A 87 -20.49 -20.66 -9.01
CA TYR A 87 -20.27 -19.41 -8.27
C TYR A 87 -20.42 -18.16 -9.14
N ASP A 88 -20.81 -18.32 -10.41
CA ASP A 88 -20.95 -17.23 -11.38
C ASP A 88 -19.67 -16.37 -11.48
N LEU A 89 -18.53 -17.06 -11.50
CA LEU A 89 -17.23 -16.43 -11.67
C LEU A 89 -16.84 -16.48 -13.14
N THR A 90 -16.40 -15.34 -13.70
CA THR A 90 -16.03 -15.22 -15.11
C THR A 90 -14.69 -14.52 -15.28
N TYR A 91 -13.90 -14.97 -16.27
CA TYR A 91 -12.65 -14.31 -16.66
C TYR A 91 -12.28 -14.60 -18.11
N HIS A 92 -11.38 -13.80 -18.68
CA HIS A 92 -10.86 -13.98 -20.03
C HIS A 92 -9.84 -15.11 -20.08
N ALA A 93 -10.03 -16.08 -20.99
CA ALA A 93 -9.04 -17.13 -21.21
C ALA A 93 -7.75 -16.62 -21.88
N HIS A 94 -7.82 -15.43 -22.51
CA HIS A 94 -6.76 -14.85 -23.35
C HIS A 94 -6.32 -15.78 -24.49
N VAL A 95 -7.26 -16.56 -25.00
CA VAL A 95 -7.11 -17.46 -26.16
C VAL A 95 -8.12 -17.03 -27.22
N LYS A 96 -7.66 -16.74 -28.41
CA LYS A 96 -8.53 -16.36 -29.54
C LYS A 96 -9.33 -17.56 -30.03
N ILE A 97 -10.51 -17.26 -30.58
CA ILE A 97 -11.37 -18.30 -31.19
C ILE A 97 -10.60 -19.02 -32.30
N GLY A 98 -10.52 -20.34 -32.21
CA GLY A 98 -9.79 -21.19 -33.18
C GLY A 98 -8.30 -21.37 -32.92
N GLU A 99 -7.72 -20.68 -31.96
CA GLU A 99 -6.30 -20.80 -31.59
C GLU A 99 -6.00 -22.12 -30.87
N MET A 100 -6.97 -22.68 -30.16
CA MET A 100 -6.86 -23.92 -29.42
C MET A 100 -8.17 -24.74 -29.54
N ALA A 101 -8.08 -26.07 -29.55
CA ALA A 101 -9.25 -26.93 -29.49
C ALA A 101 -9.96 -26.78 -28.15
N LEU A 102 -11.30 -26.70 -28.17
CA LEU A 102 -12.13 -26.44 -26.99
C LEU A 102 -11.89 -27.45 -25.86
N ASP A 103 -11.78 -28.75 -26.19
CA ASP A 103 -11.53 -29.80 -25.20
C ASP A 103 -10.16 -29.63 -24.51
N ALA A 104 -9.15 -29.23 -25.28
CA ALA A 104 -7.82 -28.94 -24.73
C ALA A 104 -7.84 -27.72 -23.84
N LEU A 105 -8.50 -26.64 -24.27
CA LEU A 105 -8.68 -25.43 -23.47
C LEU A 105 -9.46 -25.73 -22.19
N HIS A 106 -10.56 -26.45 -22.28
CA HIS A 106 -11.38 -26.85 -21.13
C HIS A 106 -10.55 -27.62 -20.09
N LYS A 107 -9.80 -28.65 -20.52
CA LYS A 107 -8.91 -29.43 -19.65
C LYS A 107 -7.85 -28.56 -18.98
N GLN A 108 -7.25 -27.65 -19.74
CA GLN A 108 -6.27 -26.70 -19.23
C GLN A 108 -6.89 -25.79 -18.16
N GLN A 109 -8.09 -25.25 -18.42
CA GLN A 109 -8.77 -24.35 -17.46
C GLN A 109 -9.18 -25.09 -16.19
N CYS A 110 -9.61 -26.36 -16.27
CA CYS A 110 -9.86 -27.16 -15.06
C CYS A 110 -8.62 -27.28 -14.17
N ALA A 111 -7.46 -27.57 -14.76
CA ALA A 111 -6.19 -27.66 -14.03
C ALA A 111 -5.78 -26.30 -13.44
N THR A 112 -5.88 -25.23 -14.23
CA THR A 112 -5.54 -23.85 -13.82
C THR A 112 -6.41 -23.40 -12.66
N VAL A 113 -7.74 -23.55 -12.77
CA VAL A 113 -8.68 -23.17 -11.69
C VAL A 113 -8.42 -23.96 -10.42
N GLY A 114 -8.14 -25.27 -10.54
CA GLY A 114 -7.84 -26.12 -9.39
C GLY A 114 -6.57 -25.65 -8.65
N PHE A 115 -5.52 -25.34 -9.40
CA PHE A 115 -4.28 -24.79 -8.83
C PHE A 115 -4.51 -23.43 -8.16
N LEU A 116 -5.18 -22.48 -8.84
CA LEU A 116 -5.41 -21.13 -8.33
C LEU A 116 -6.36 -21.13 -7.13
N ALA A 117 -7.36 -22.02 -7.10
CA ALA A 117 -8.25 -22.17 -5.96
C ALA A 117 -7.51 -22.68 -4.71
N LYS A 118 -6.63 -23.67 -4.88
CA LYS A 118 -5.79 -24.16 -3.78
C LYS A 118 -4.87 -23.04 -3.28
N LYS A 119 -4.19 -22.34 -4.19
CA LYS A 119 -3.34 -21.20 -3.83
C LYS A 119 -4.10 -20.12 -3.05
N LEU A 120 -5.31 -19.76 -3.47
CA LEU A 120 -6.12 -18.77 -2.75
C LEU A 120 -6.43 -19.25 -1.33
N ILE A 121 -6.81 -20.52 -1.15
CA ILE A 121 -7.03 -21.09 0.19
C ILE A 121 -5.76 -21.03 1.03
N ASP A 122 -4.62 -21.41 0.47
CA ASP A 122 -3.32 -21.36 1.16
C ASP A 122 -2.96 -19.92 1.57
N ASP A 123 -3.18 -18.92 0.69
CA ASP A 123 -2.96 -17.49 1.00
C ASP A 123 -3.91 -16.98 2.10
N LEU A 124 -5.15 -17.48 2.18
CA LEU A 124 -6.12 -17.11 3.21
C LEU A 124 -5.80 -17.75 4.57
N GLU A 125 -5.32 -18.99 4.59
CA GLU A 125 -4.97 -19.73 5.81
C GLU A 125 -3.63 -19.28 6.40
N ASN A 126 -2.71 -18.82 5.54
CA ASN A 126 -1.39 -18.30 5.92
C ASN A 126 -1.25 -16.84 5.46
N PRO A 127 -1.91 -15.89 6.12
CA PRO A 127 -2.07 -14.52 5.64
C PRO A 127 -0.75 -13.74 5.74
N THR A 128 0.07 -13.83 4.71
CA THR A 128 1.25 -12.97 4.50
C THR A 128 0.94 -11.74 3.66
N LYS A 129 -0.26 -11.71 3.03
CA LYS A 129 -0.71 -10.64 2.15
C LYS A 129 -1.91 -9.90 2.74
N ILE A 130 -2.06 -8.66 2.31
CA ILE A 130 -3.27 -7.87 2.54
C ILE A 130 -4.29 -8.22 1.45
N LEU A 131 -5.48 -8.62 1.85
CA LEU A 131 -6.57 -8.90 0.92
C LEU A 131 -7.18 -7.59 0.46
N VAL A 132 -7.30 -7.38 -0.84
CA VAL A 132 -7.88 -6.16 -1.42
C VAL A 132 -9.25 -6.48 -1.99
N PHE A 133 -10.26 -5.83 -1.44
CA PHE A 133 -11.62 -5.88 -1.93
C PHE A 133 -12.01 -4.56 -2.58
N ARG A 134 -12.48 -4.64 -3.81
CA ARG A 134 -13.05 -3.54 -4.57
C ARG A 134 -14.22 -4.09 -5.38
N GLN A 135 -15.34 -3.42 -5.39
CA GLN A 135 -16.55 -3.81 -6.09
C GLN A 135 -17.08 -2.69 -6.97
N ASN A 136 -17.71 -3.06 -8.10
CA ASN A 136 -18.31 -2.09 -9.02
C ASN A 136 -19.67 -1.58 -8.50
N GLU A 137 -20.43 -2.44 -7.86
CA GLU A 137 -21.77 -2.13 -7.37
C GLU A 137 -21.73 -1.54 -5.95
N PRO A 138 -22.68 -0.68 -5.58
CA PRO A 138 -22.79 -0.20 -4.21
C PRO A 138 -22.96 -1.36 -3.23
N LEU A 139 -22.28 -1.26 -2.08
CA LEU A 139 -22.37 -2.22 -0.98
C LEU A 139 -23.41 -1.80 0.05
N SER A 140 -24.16 -2.77 0.58
CA SER A 140 -24.84 -2.62 1.85
C SER A 140 -23.86 -2.88 3.01
N GLY A 141 -24.12 -2.33 4.20
CA GLY A 141 -23.29 -2.61 5.38
C GLY A 141 -23.23 -4.09 5.75
N SER A 142 -24.30 -4.87 5.50
CA SER A 142 -24.36 -6.31 5.74
C SER A 142 -23.45 -7.11 4.78
N ASP A 143 -23.32 -6.68 3.53
CA ASP A 143 -22.52 -7.40 2.53
C ASP A 143 -21.04 -7.48 2.92
N LEU A 144 -20.49 -6.36 3.45
CA LEU A 144 -19.11 -6.30 3.90
C LEU A 144 -18.88 -7.12 5.17
N VAL A 145 -19.87 -7.16 6.08
CA VAL A 145 -19.83 -8.00 7.27
C VAL A 145 -19.79 -9.48 6.88
N ASP A 146 -20.64 -9.91 5.94
CA ASP A 146 -20.67 -11.30 5.47
C ASP A 146 -19.34 -11.72 4.82
N LEU A 147 -18.73 -10.85 4.01
CA LEU A 147 -17.40 -11.09 3.44
C LEU A 147 -16.35 -11.26 4.53
N ARG A 148 -16.34 -10.38 5.52
CA ARG A 148 -15.37 -10.43 6.63
C ARG A 148 -15.52 -11.70 7.47
N ILE A 149 -16.75 -12.11 7.76
CA ILE A 149 -17.04 -13.37 8.46
C ILE A 149 -16.49 -14.55 7.65
N ALA A 150 -16.78 -14.60 6.34
CA ALA A 150 -16.29 -15.66 5.47
C ALA A 150 -14.76 -15.74 5.40
N LEU A 151 -14.07 -14.59 5.33
CA LEU A 151 -12.60 -14.51 5.32
C LEU A 151 -12.00 -14.90 6.69
N SER A 152 -12.63 -14.49 7.79
CA SER A 152 -12.13 -14.78 9.14
C SER A 152 -12.13 -16.27 9.48
N ALA A 153 -12.94 -17.07 8.80
CA ALA A 153 -12.97 -18.54 8.95
C ALA A 153 -11.68 -19.23 8.45
N TYR A 154 -10.84 -18.54 7.68
CA TYR A 154 -9.56 -19.07 7.21
C TYR A 154 -8.39 -18.66 8.09
N GLY A 155 -8.40 -17.46 8.64
CA GLY A 155 -7.30 -16.94 9.44
C GLY A 155 -7.37 -15.44 9.71
N PRO A 156 -6.34 -14.88 10.34
CA PRO A 156 -6.30 -13.48 10.75
C PRO A 156 -5.91 -12.52 9.59
N SER A 157 -6.55 -12.65 8.45
CA SER A 157 -6.29 -11.80 7.27
C SER A 157 -6.67 -10.34 7.54
N ILE A 158 -5.90 -9.41 6.96
CA ILE A 158 -6.27 -8.00 6.88
C ILE A 158 -6.99 -7.75 5.56
N LEU A 159 -8.12 -7.07 5.63
CA LEU A 159 -8.90 -6.63 4.47
C LEU A 159 -8.69 -5.14 4.24
N LEU A 160 -8.28 -4.77 3.04
CA LEU A 160 -8.29 -3.40 2.53
C LEU A 160 -9.47 -3.26 1.57
N TRP A 161 -10.49 -2.53 2.01
CA TRP A 161 -11.61 -2.15 1.15
C TRP A 161 -11.28 -0.86 0.43
N VAL A 162 -11.23 -0.88 -0.91
CA VAL A 162 -10.90 0.29 -1.72
C VAL A 162 -12.16 0.92 -2.29
N GLN A 163 -12.30 2.22 -2.07
CA GLN A 163 -13.42 3.06 -2.49
C GLN A 163 -12.96 4.29 -3.29
N GLU A 164 -13.91 4.98 -3.89
CA GLU A 164 -13.67 6.28 -4.49
C GLU A 164 -13.60 7.36 -3.40
N SER A 165 -12.71 8.34 -3.58
CA SER A 165 -12.55 9.47 -2.67
C SER A 165 -13.82 10.31 -2.58
N CYS A 166 -14.09 10.86 -1.40
CA CYS A 166 -15.24 11.70 -1.13
C CYS A 166 -14.87 12.82 -0.12
N PRO A 167 -15.75 13.79 0.13
CA PRO A 167 -15.50 14.84 1.12
C PRO A 167 -15.12 14.26 2.50
N GLY A 168 -13.95 14.63 3.02
CA GLY A 168 -13.36 14.09 4.25
C GLY A 168 -12.42 12.90 4.08
N HIS A 169 -12.41 12.28 2.88
CA HIS A 169 -11.55 11.12 2.55
C HIS A 169 -10.81 11.39 1.24
N PRO A 170 -9.67 12.13 1.26
CA PRO A 170 -8.95 12.51 0.07
C PRO A 170 -8.31 11.31 -0.63
N PRO A 171 -8.00 11.43 -1.94
CA PRO A 171 -7.32 10.38 -2.68
C PRO A 171 -5.98 9.99 -2.04
N GLY A 172 -5.72 8.70 -1.93
CA GLY A 172 -4.51 8.15 -1.29
C GLY A 172 -4.64 7.95 0.22
N SER A 173 -5.71 8.44 0.88
CA SER A 173 -5.91 8.18 2.31
C SER A 173 -6.27 6.72 2.58
N VAL A 174 -5.85 6.25 3.76
CA VAL A 174 -6.19 4.93 4.31
C VAL A 174 -6.62 5.12 5.76
N GLU A 175 -7.73 4.53 6.14
CA GLU A 175 -8.29 4.55 7.48
C GLU A 175 -8.34 3.14 8.04
N VAL A 176 -8.06 3.01 9.34
CA VAL A 176 -8.26 1.76 10.06
C VAL A 176 -9.70 1.74 10.57
N ALA A 177 -10.53 0.92 9.95
CA ALA A 177 -11.93 0.78 10.35
C ALA A 177 -12.08 -0.09 11.60
N ASP A 178 -11.24 -1.11 11.75
CA ASP A 178 -11.12 -1.96 12.94
C ASP A 178 -9.79 -2.75 12.93
N GLU A 179 -9.64 -3.66 13.88
CA GLU A 179 -8.42 -4.44 14.12
C GLU A 179 -7.85 -5.17 12.87
N ARG A 180 -8.69 -5.46 11.87
CA ARG A 180 -8.32 -6.24 10.69
C ARG A 180 -8.86 -5.65 9.39
N MET A 181 -9.37 -4.44 9.44
CA MET A 181 -9.95 -3.81 8.27
C MET A 181 -9.43 -2.39 8.09
N MET A 182 -9.00 -2.10 6.88
CA MET A 182 -8.68 -0.77 6.40
C MET A 182 -9.63 -0.36 5.28
N VAL A 183 -9.88 0.93 5.14
CA VAL A 183 -10.56 1.54 4.01
C VAL A 183 -9.57 2.47 3.31
N GLY A 184 -9.34 2.22 2.03
CA GLY A 184 -8.47 3.04 1.19
C GLY A 184 -9.28 3.82 0.17
N TYR A 185 -8.86 5.06 -0.13
CA TYR A 185 -9.60 5.95 -1.02
C TYR A 185 -8.75 6.32 -2.23
N VAL A 186 -9.17 5.89 -3.41
CA VAL A 186 -8.56 6.28 -4.69
C VAL A 186 -9.34 7.44 -5.29
N ARG A 187 -8.72 8.26 -6.14
CA ARG A 187 -9.38 9.43 -6.73
C ARG A 187 -10.63 9.06 -7.51
N ARG A 188 -10.55 7.95 -8.25
CA ARG A 188 -11.65 7.37 -9.03
C ARG A 188 -11.42 5.89 -9.21
N LEU A 189 -12.50 5.16 -9.32
CA LEU A 189 -12.52 3.75 -9.68
C LEU A 189 -12.69 3.62 -11.19
N ALA A 190 -11.96 2.70 -11.82
CA ALA A 190 -12.13 2.43 -13.24
C ALA A 190 -13.52 1.82 -13.49
N LYS A 191 -14.23 2.36 -14.47
CA LYS A 191 -15.49 1.76 -14.95
C LYS A 191 -15.20 0.43 -15.64
N ARG A 192 -16.16 -0.49 -15.59
CA ARG A 192 -16.00 -1.86 -16.14
C ARG A 192 -15.52 -1.85 -17.60
N ASP A 193 -15.97 -0.89 -18.39
CA ASP A 193 -15.67 -0.77 -19.82
C ASP A 193 -14.52 0.21 -20.14
N ALA A 194 -13.94 0.85 -19.13
CA ALA A 194 -12.92 1.89 -19.27
C ALA A 194 -11.66 1.60 -18.43
N VAL A 195 -11.26 0.34 -18.39
CA VAL A 195 -10.09 -0.16 -17.67
C VAL A 195 -8.76 0.57 -18.03
N PRO A 196 -8.57 1.16 -19.24
CA PRO A 196 -7.38 1.99 -19.52
C PRO A 196 -7.26 3.25 -18.66
N ASP A 197 -8.34 3.67 -17.99
CA ASP A 197 -8.40 4.89 -17.18
C ASP A 197 -8.04 4.68 -15.70
N LEU A 198 -7.17 3.72 -15.42
CA LEU A 198 -6.68 3.39 -14.09
C LEU A 198 -5.92 4.56 -13.44
N ASP A 199 -6.37 5.04 -12.30
CA ASP A 199 -5.63 6.01 -11.49
C ASP A 199 -4.51 5.33 -10.69
N PHE A 200 -3.45 4.95 -11.40
CA PHE A 200 -2.32 4.22 -10.86
C PHE A 200 -1.67 4.93 -9.66
N SER A 201 -1.55 6.26 -9.73
CA SER A 201 -0.89 7.04 -8.68
C SER A 201 -1.60 6.95 -7.33
N SER A 202 -2.94 7.14 -7.31
CA SER A 202 -3.68 7.05 -6.05
C SER A 202 -3.75 5.61 -5.52
N TRP A 203 -3.82 4.61 -6.41
CA TRP A 203 -3.72 3.21 -6.01
C TRP A 203 -2.39 2.91 -5.33
N MET A 204 -1.26 3.32 -5.92
CA MET A 204 0.06 3.08 -5.31
C MET A 204 0.20 3.77 -3.95
N THR A 205 -0.36 4.98 -3.81
CA THR A 205 -0.37 5.68 -2.51
C THR A 205 -1.18 4.90 -1.46
N VAL A 206 -2.39 4.43 -1.82
CA VAL A 206 -3.22 3.60 -0.93
C VAL A 206 -2.50 2.31 -0.54
N LEU A 207 -1.90 1.59 -1.51
CA LEU A 207 -1.20 0.33 -1.22
C LEU A 207 0.01 0.55 -0.32
N ARG A 208 0.82 1.60 -0.54
CA ARG A 208 1.95 1.93 0.34
C ARG A 208 1.48 2.22 1.76
N ARG A 209 0.47 3.08 1.93
CA ARG A 209 -0.09 3.39 3.24
C ARG A 209 -0.67 2.17 3.94
N ALA A 210 -1.45 1.37 3.23
CA ALA A 210 -2.01 0.14 3.77
C ALA A 210 -0.91 -0.85 4.20
N HIS A 211 0.15 -0.98 3.40
CA HIS A 211 1.31 -1.79 3.76
C HIS A 211 2.01 -1.26 5.01
N THR A 212 2.25 0.06 5.07
CA THR A 212 2.87 0.68 6.25
C THR A 212 2.04 0.44 7.51
N VAL A 213 0.73 0.70 7.47
CA VAL A 213 -0.19 0.43 8.60
C VAL A 213 -0.15 -1.03 9.02
N ALA A 214 -0.18 -1.96 8.04
CA ALA A 214 -0.15 -3.39 8.34
C ALA A 214 1.21 -3.85 8.91
N SER A 215 2.31 -3.21 8.51
CA SER A 215 3.65 -3.52 9.04
C SER A 215 3.84 -3.05 10.48
N HIS A 216 3.09 -2.03 10.93
CA HIS A 216 3.13 -1.50 12.29
C HIS A 216 2.04 -2.09 13.18
N ARG A 217 1.87 -3.40 13.16
CA ARG A 217 0.91 -4.08 14.04
C ARG A 217 1.39 -4.05 15.49
N ARG A 218 0.48 -3.74 16.41
CA ARG A 218 0.67 -3.94 17.84
C ARG A 218 -0.21 -5.12 18.29
N ASP A 219 0.39 -6.11 18.93
CA ASP A 219 -0.33 -7.29 19.46
C ASP A 219 -1.26 -7.98 18.44
N GLY A 220 -0.86 -7.95 17.14
CA GLY A 220 -1.65 -8.50 16.04
C GLY A 220 -2.76 -7.59 15.54
N ARG A 221 -2.91 -6.37 16.09
CA ARG A 221 -3.91 -5.37 15.70
C ARG A 221 -3.31 -4.26 14.85
N LEU A 222 -4.09 -3.73 13.91
CA LEU A 222 -3.70 -2.58 13.13
C LEU A 222 -3.59 -1.33 14.03
N VAL A 223 -2.55 -0.54 13.82
CA VAL A 223 -2.44 0.78 14.44
C VAL A 223 -3.24 1.76 13.59
N PRO A 224 -4.16 2.52 14.17
CA PRO A 224 -4.95 3.52 13.44
C PRO A 224 -4.07 4.55 12.74
N VAL A 225 -4.37 4.85 11.48
CA VAL A 225 -3.88 6.07 10.83
C VAL A 225 -4.81 7.21 11.24
N PRO A 226 -4.30 8.35 11.71
CA PRO A 226 -5.12 9.42 12.22
C PRO A 226 -6.11 9.95 11.19
N SER A 227 -7.31 10.29 11.64
CA SER A 227 -8.30 10.97 10.81
C SER A 227 -7.82 12.38 10.43
N ALA A 228 -8.37 12.96 9.38
CA ALA A 228 -8.08 14.34 8.99
C ALA A 228 -8.43 15.38 10.08
N ARG A 229 -9.24 14.99 11.09
CA ARG A 229 -9.65 15.83 12.23
C ARG A 229 -8.80 15.62 13.48
N ALA A 230 -7.87 14.67 13.50
CA ALA A 230 -7.02 14.43 14.65
C ALA A 230 -6.12 15.65 14.94
N ALA A 231 -5.84 15.90 16.22
CA ALA A 231 -4.91 16.94 16.61
C ALA A 231 -3.55 16.70 15.98
N ARG A 232 -2.98 17.75 15.37
CA ARG A 232 -1.72 17.65 14.62
C ARG A 232 -0.84 18.87 14.76
N THR A 233 0.45 18.65 14.72
CA THR A 233 1.46 19.66 14.41
C THR A 233 1.89 19.47 12.98
N GLU A 234 1.74 20.49 12.15
CA GLU A 234 2.08 20.43 10.72
C GLU A 234 3.08 21.50 10.34
N LEU A 235 4.12 21.08 9.64
CA LEU A 235 5.18 21.93 9.12
C LEU A 235 5.20 21.86 7.60
N THR A 236 5.36 23.02 6.98
CA THR A 236 5.65 23.21 5.56
C THR A 236 7.04 23.79 5.41
N PHE A 237 7.84 23.21 4.54
CA PHE A 237 9.22 23.59 4.31
C PHE A 237 9.35 24.55 3.14
N GLY A 238 10.51 25.22 3.06
CA GLY A 238 10.84 26.12 1.97
C GLY A 238 10.42 27.57 2.20
N ILE A 239 10.55 28.39 1.16
CA ILE A 239 10.22 29.81 1.19
C ILE A 239 8.72 30.01 1.45
N GLY A 240 8.37 30.77 2.49
CA GLY A 240 6.99 30.99 2.92
C GLY A 240 6.40 29.86 3.78
N GLY A 241 7.15 28.77 4.02
CA GLY A 241 6.76 27.73 4.96
C GLY A 241 6.90 28.14 6.43
N ASN A 242 6.33 27.33 7.32
CA ASN A 242 6.35 27.58 8.77
C ASN A 242 7.38 26.75 9.54
N ALA A 243 8.23 25.96 8.85
CA ALA A 243 9.20 25.07 9.49
C ALA A 243 10.38 25.79 10.12
N ALA A 244 10.76 26.96 9.62
CA ALA A 244 11.99 27.67 10.00
C ALA A 244 12.25 27.80 11.52
N PRO A 245 11.27 28.13 12.39
CA PRO A 245 11.49 28.21 13.85
C PRO A 245 11.81 26.87 14.54
N TRP A 246 11.53 25.75 13.86
CA TRP A 246 11.63 24.40 14.41
C TRP A 246 12.85 23.63 13.90
N LEU A 247 13.59 24.21 12.92
CA LEU A 247 14.77 23.60 12.34
C LEU A 247 15.97 23.75 13.28
N GLY A 248 16.59 22.61 13.60
CA GLY A 248 17.90 22.56 14.24
C GLY A 248 19.02 22.53 13.18
N SER A 249 20.04 21.70 13.40
CA SER A 249 21.16 21.53 12.47
C SER A 249 20.81 20.63 11.28
N GLY A 250 21.59 20.69 10.22
CA GLY A 250 21.51 19.75 9.09
C GLY A 250 20.47 20.07 8.02
N TRP A 251 20.08 21.36 7.87
CA TRP A 251 19.17 21.82 6.84
C TRP A 251 19.82 22.85 5.92
N SER A 252 19.48 22.80 4.63
CA SER A 252 19.90 23.81 3.66
C SER A 252 19.19 25.16 3.89
N ALA A 253 19.54 26.18 3.13
CA ALA A 253 18.67 27.33 2.95
C ALA A 253 17.31 26.89 2.34
N PRO A 254 16.19 27.60 2.66
CA PRO A 254 14.89 27.26 2.09
C PRO A 254 14.83 27.54 0.59
N GLU A 255 14.23 26.63 -0.16
CA GLU A 255 13.96 26.75 -1.59
C GLU A 255 12.44 26.86 -1.85
N ALA A 256 12.01 27.01 -3.10
CA ALA A 256 10.60 27.21 -3.42
C ALA A 256 9.79 25.97 -3.10
N GLY A 257 9.08 25.96 -1.95
CA GLY A 257 8.20 24.88 -1.50
C GLY A 257 8.88 23.67 -0.85
N TYR A 258 10.18 23.72 -0.61
CA TYR A 258 10.91 22.62 0.03
C TYR A 258 12.23 23.05 0.67
N GLN A 259 12.83 22.12 1.42
CA GLN A 259 14.15 22.29 2.02
C GLN A 259 14.89 20.96 2.09
N TRP A 260 16.20 20.96 1.77
CA TRP A 260 17.01 19.75 1.83
C TRP A 260 17.52 19.48 3.24
N SER A 261 17.47 18.22 3.65
CA SER A 261 18.37 17.73 4.69
C SER A 261 19.79 17.59 4.11
N ILE A 262 20.77 18.09 4.83
CA ILE A 262 22.18 18.12 4.40
C ILE A 262 23.11 17.46 5.42
N GLY A 263 24.22 16.92 4.94
CA GLY A 263 25.13 16.13 5.77
C GLY A 263 24.53 14.76 6.04
N VAL A 264 24.91 14.11 7.14
CA VAL A 264 24.46 12.77 7.52
C VAL A 264 23.37 12.78 8.59
N ARG A 265 23.02 13.96 9.09
CA ARG A 265 22.03 14.14 10.17
C ARG A 265 21.36 15.49 10.06
N SER A 266 20.04 15.50 10.26
CA SER A 266 19.26 16.73 10.45
C SER A 266 18.33 16.61 11.64
N VAL A 267 18.01 17.75 12.26
CA VAL A 267 17.30 17.83 13.55
C VAL A 267 16.11 18.77 13.42
N LEU A 268 14.97 18.35 13.96
CA LEU A 268 13.76 19.15 14.15
C LEU A 268 13.36 19.11 15.60
N THR A 269 12.91 20.27 16.16
CA THR A 269 12.22 20.30 17.45
C THR A 269 10.81 20.81 17.22
N ILE A 270 9.79 19.99 17.48
CA ILE A 270 8.38 20.30 17.16
C ILE A 270 7.47 20.18 18.37
N PRO A 271 6.36 20.94 18.44
CA PRO A 271 5.34 20.75 19.47
C PRO A 271 4.67 19.39 19.36
N VAL A 272 4.35 18.79 20.50
CA VAL A 272 3.47 17.61 20.58
C VAL A 272 2.02 18.09 20.47
N PRO A 273 1.20 17.54 19.56
CA PRO A 273 -0.13 18.09 19.28
C PRO A 273 -1.17 17.82 20.37
N GLY A 274 -0.89 16.95 21.31
CA GLY A 274 -1.79 16.52 22.41
C GLY A 274 -1.32 15.21 23.00
N GLU A 275 -2.09 14.63 23.93
CA GLU A 275 -1.82 13.30 24.47
C GLU A 275 -2.50 12.24 23.62
N ALA A 276 -1.76 11.18 23.28
CA ALA A 276 -2.25 10.03 22.55
C ALA A 276 -1.43 8.79 22.91
N ASP A 277 -2.03 7.62 22.75
CA ASP A 277 -1.35 6.33 22.95
C ASP A 277 -0.22 6.13 21.92
N ASP A 278 -0.46 6.58 20.70
CA ASP A 278 0.49 6.62 19.60
C ASP A 278 0.30 7.88 18.76
N TYR A 279 1.31 8.18 17.94
CA TYR A 279 1.28 9.26 16.97
C TYR A 279 1.66 8.73 15.60
N TRP A 280 1.20 9.41 14.58
CA TRP A 280 1.58 9.16 13.21
C TRP A 280 2.46 10.30 12.71
N LEU A 281 3.69 10.00 12.31
CA LEU A 281 4.59 10.96 11.67
C LEU A 281 4.48 10.80 10.16
N GLU A 282 3.91 11.80 9.49
CA GLU A 282 3.79 11.90 8.04
C GLU A 282 4.87 12.83 7.48
N MET A 283 5.43 12.49 6.32
CA MET A 283 6.44 13.29 5.66
C MET A 283 6.27 13.21 4.14
N ASP A 284 6.16 14.38 3.48
CA ASP A 284 6.28 14.48 2.04
C ASP A 284 7.73 14.74 1.68
N VAL A 285 8.36 13.77 1.03
CA VAL A 285 9.81 13.74 0.82
C VAL A 285 10.20 13.34 -0.59
N LYS A 286 11.38 13.78 -1.01
CA LYS A 286 12.01 13.30 -2.24
C LYS A 286 13.49 13.06 -2.01
N PRO A 287 14.02 11.86 -2.32
CA PRO A 287 15.42 11.55 -2.15
C PRO A 287 16.27 12.23 -3.24
N TYR A 288 17.48 12.64 -2.88
CA TYR A 288 18.52 12.89 -3.87
C TYR A 288 19.11 11.55 -4.31
N ILE A 289 18.94 11.20 -5.58
CA ILE A 289 19.46 9.98 -6.18
C ILE A 289 20.25 10.32 -7.46
N SER A 290 21.32 9.58 -7.71
CA SER A 290 22.16 9.70 -8.91
C SER A 290 22.64 8.31 -9.32
N SER A 291 21.94 7.70 -10.25
CA SER A 291 22.28 6.37 -10.76
C SER A 291 23.52 6.42 -11.68
N PRO A 292 24.45 5.44 -11.62
CA PRO A 292 24.42 4.24 -10.78
C PRO A 292 25.06 4.42 -9.39
N LEU A 293 25.71 5.56 -9.09
CA LEU A 293 26.54 5.73 -7.90
C LEU A 293 25.73 5.89 -6.61
N LEU A 294 24.55 6.49 -6.71
CA LEU A 294 23.65 6.72 -5.57
C LEU A 294 22.21 6.34 -5.95
N PRO A 295 21.88 5.04 -6.04
CA PRO A 295 20.58 4.60 -6.51
C PRO A 295 19.45 4.77 -5.48
N ARG A 296 19.77 5.03 -4.21
CA ARG A 296 18.80 5.17 -3.11
C ARG A 296 19.32 6.00 -1.96
N GLN A 297 18.39 6.58 -1.18
CA GLN A 297 18.66 7.22 0.11
C GLN A 297 18.02 6.43 1.23
N ARG A 298 18.72 6.28 2.35
CA ARG A 298 18.18 5.77 3.61
C ARG A 298 17.85 6.97 4.52
N LEU A 299 16.75 6.85 5.26
CA LEU A 299 16.31 7.81 6.26
C LEU A 299 15.92 7.07 7.54
N ASP A 300 16.68 7.27 8.60
CA ASP A 300 16.36 6.73 9.94
C ASP A 300 15.73 7.85 10.78
N VAL A 301 14.60 7.55 11.39
CA VAL A 301 13.86 8.47 12.27
C VAL A 301 14.14 8.11 13.71
N MET A 302 14.73 9.04 14.45
CA MET A 302 15.11 8.87 15.86
C MET A 302 14.35 9.88 16.73
N ILE A 303 13.83 9.44 17.88
CA ILE A 303 13.20 10.30 18.88
C ILE A 303 13.75 9.95 20.26
N GLY A 304 14.29 10.93 20.97
CA GLY A 304 14.89 10.70 22.29
C GLY A 304 16.01 9.65 22.28
N GLY A 305 16.78 9.57 21.19
CA GLY A 305 17.85 8.58 21.00
C GLY A 305 17.36 7.16 20.62
N THR A 306 16.05 6.96 20.52
CA THR A 306 15.44 5.67 20.11
C THR A 306 15.17 5.69 18.61
N LEU A 307 15.60 4.64 17.89
CA LEU A 307 15.22 4.42 16.50
C LEU A 307 13.72 4.07 16.45
N VAL A 308 12.94 4.94 15.81
CA VAL A 308 11.50 4.75 15.63
C VAL A 308 11.23 3.96 14.34
N HIS A 309 11.87 4.38 13.24
CA HIS A 309 11.71 3.72 11.94
C HIS A 309 12.92 3.95 11.04
N SER A 310 13.13 3.04 10.07
CA SER A 310 14.18 3.15 9.06
C SER A 310 13.59 2.95 7.66
N PHE A 311 13.58 4.02 6.85
CA PHE A 311 13.25 3.96 5.44
C PHE A 311 14.53 3.69 4.65
N ILE A 312 14.77 2.45 4.25
CA ILE A 312 16.03 2.04 3.58
C ILE A 312 16.16 2.60 2.17
N SER A 313 15.03 2.85 1.49
CA SER A 313 14.96 3.59 0.23
C SER A 313 13.78 4.54 0.29
N VAL A 314 14.08 5.82 0.47
CA VAL A 314 13.06 6.86 0.52
C VAL A 314 12.41 6.96 -0.87
N PRO A 315 11.10 6.72 -1.01
CA PRO A 315 10.40 6.99 -2.26
C PRO A 315 10.26 8.51 -2.44
N GLY A 316 10.09 8.97 -3.68
CA GLY A 316 9.72 10.36 -3.95
C GLY A 316 8.22 10.58 -3.74
N ALA A 317 7.73 10.42 -2.49
CA ALA A 317 6.30 10.42 -2.17
C ALA A 317 6.09 10.70 -0.67
N GLU A 318 4.83 10.76 -0.26
CA GLU A 318 4.46 10.76 1.15
C GLU A 318 4.84 9.41 1.81
N ILE A 319 5.54 9.50 2.94
CA ILE A 319 5.91 8.37 3.80
C ILE A 319 5.44 8.64 5.23
N GLY A 320 5.28 7.60 6.04
CA GLY A 320 4.91 7.77 7.44
C GLY A 320 5.31 6.59 8.31
N CYS A 321 5.37 6.85 9.62
CA CYS A 321 5.64 5.82 10.63
C CYS A 321 4.90 6.11 11.93
N VAL A 322 4.66 5.05 12.70
CA VAL A 322 4.11 5.16 14.06
C VAL A 322 5.19 5.61 15.03
N VAL A 323 4.90 6.62 15.82
CA VAL A 323 5.72 7.06 16.96
C VAL A 323 5.03 6.63 18.25
N PRO A 324 5.62 5.72 19.04
CA PRO A 324 5.02 5.28 20.30
C PRO A 324 4.82 6.44 21.28
N GLY A 325 3.60 6.61 21.80
CA GLY A 325 3.25 7.71 22.70
C GLY A 325 4.10 7.80 23.96
N LYS A 326 4.61 6.66 24.45
CA LYS A 326 5.56 6.63 25.57
C LYS A 326 6.83 7.47 25.35
N LEU A 327 7.23 7.72 24.09
CA LEU A 327 8.38 8.55 23.75
C LEU A 327 8.05 10.05 23.86
N LEU A 328 6.76 10.40 23.81
CA LEU A 328 6.26 11.76 23.80
C LEU A 328 5.56 12.16 25.13
N ALA A 329 5.23 11.19 25.96
CA ALA A 329 4.45 11.39 27.18
C ALA A 329 5.03 12.48 28.10
N GLY A 330 4.19 13.44 28.49
CA GLY A 330 4.54 14.57 29.36
C GLY A 330 5.46 15.62 28.71
N ARG A 331 5.69 15.56 27.41
CA ARG A 331 6.55 16.53 26.69
C ARG A 331 5.70 17.53 25.91
N ALA A 332 6.00 18.82 26.06
CA ALA A 332 5.40 19.88 25.25
C ALA A 332 6.01 19.92 23.83
N GLN A 333 7.26 19.51 23.68
CA GLN A 333 8.00 19.47 22.43
C GLN A 333 8.88 18.22 22.38
N ILE A 334 9.17 17.75 21.18
CA ILE A 334 10.08 16.64 20.93
C ILE A 334 11.13 17.03 19.92
N GLU A 335 12.32 16.44 20.08
CA GLU A 335 13.36 16.46 19.08
C GLU A 335 13.24 15.20 18.21
N ILE A 336 13.13 15.40 16.91
CA ILE A 336 13.21 14.38 15.88
C ILE A 336 14.55 14.51 15.19
N VAL A 337 15.31 13.42 15.20
CA VAL A 337 16.60 13.35 14.50
C VAL A 337 16.43 12.45 13.29
N PHE A 338 16.83 12.94 12.13
CA PHE A 338 16.89 12.20 10.89
C PHE A 338 18.34 11.86 10.58
N ASP A 339 18.70 10.57 10.63
CA ASP A 339 20.00 10.09 10.15
C ASP A 339 19.87 9.62 8.70
N HIS A 340 20.72 10.13 7.84
CA HIS A 340 20.74 9.84 6.41
C HIS A 340 22.16 9.51 5.93
N PRO A 341 22.61 8.27 6.16
CA PRO A 341 24.00 7.87 5.96
C PRO A 341 24.47 7.90 4.50
N ASN A 342 23.53 7.92 3.55
CA ASN A 342 23.81 7.94 2.12
C ASN A 342 23.89 9.36 1.52
N ALA A 343 23.86 10.43 2.36
CA ALA A 343 23.97 11.79 1.86
C ALA A 343 25.23 11.99 1.02
N ALA A 344 25.09 12.54 -0.18
CA ALA A 344 26.15 12.71 -1.14
C ALA A 344 26.12 14.09 -1.81
N SER A 345 27.28 14.56 -2.26
CA SER A 345 27.38 15.82 -3.01
C SER A 345 27.06 15.57 -4.48
N PRO A 346 26.12 16.34 -5.09
CA PRO A 346 25.90 16.35 -6.53
C PRO A 346 27.18 16.55 -7.35
N MET A 347 28.07 17.37 -6.87
CA MET A 347 29.38 17.57 -7.50
C MET A 347 30.17 16.26 -7.62
N LEU A 348 30.17 15.43 -6.58
CA LEU A 348 30.94 14.18 -6.55
C LEU A 348 30.29 13.03 -7.31
N VAL A 349 28.94 12.95 -7.31
CA VAL A 349 28.24 11.78 -7.87
C VAL A 349 27.61 12.04 -9.25
N ALA A 350 27.40 13.32 -9.62
CA ALA A 350 26.78 13.70 -10.88
C ALA A 350 27.58 14.73 -11.69
N GLY A 351 28.68 15.31 -11.13
CA GLY A 351 29.45 16.36 -11.79
C GLY A 351 28.73 17.71 -11.85
N GLU A 352 27.74 17.93 -11.01
CA GLU A 352 26.99 19.18 -10.90
C GLU A 352 27.76 20.23 -10.10
N ALA A 353 27.33 21.50 -10.12
CA ALA A 353 28.00 22.58 -9.40
C ALA A 353 27.67 22.62 -7.89
N ASP A 354 26.77 21.81 -7.40
CA ASP A 354 26.33 21.76 -6.00
C ASP A 354 27.26 20.86 -5.16
N ASP A 355 27.98 21.47 -4.21
CA ASP A 355 28.91 20.78 -3.30
C ASP A 355 28.25 20.33 -1.98
N ARG A 356 27.01 20.75 -1.70
CA ARG A 356 26.27 20.34 -0.50
C ARG A 356 26.11 18.82 -0.46
N ARG A 357 26.20 18.22 0.71
CA ARG A 357 25.85 16.79 0.87
C ARG A 357 24.35 16.66 1.04
N LEU A 358 23.63 16.44 -0.06
CA LEU A 358 22.19 16.31 -0.08
C LEU A 358 21.77 14.88 0.29
N ALA A 359 20.67 14.76 1.01
CA ALA A 359 20.05 13.47 1.33
C ALA A 359 18.59 13.43 0.87
N VAL A 360 17.70 14.05 1.62
CA VAL A 360 16.27 14.02 1.39
C VAL A 360 15.71 15.45 1.41
N LEU A 361 14.95 15.78 0.42
CA LEU A 361 14.14 17.00 0.35
C LEU A 361 12.86 16.78 1.14
N PHE A 362 12.48 17.75 1.97
CA PHE A 362 11.21 17.79 2.67
C PHE A 362 10.36 18.94 2.14
N SER A 363 9.09 18.68 1.83
CA SER A 363 8.08 19.70 1.52
C SER A 363 7.06 19.86 2.67
N ARG A 364 6.74 18.77 3.36
CA ARG A 364 5.79 18.74 4.46
C ARG A 364 6.20 17.69 5.50
N LEU A 365 5.88 17.96 6.77
CA LEU A 365 5.93 17.01 7.87
C LEU A 365 4.72 17.26 8.77
N ALA A 366 4.06 16.20 9.24
CA ALA A 366 3.03 16.31 10.26
C ALA A 366 3.20 15.22 11.32
N LEU A 367 3.06 15.62 12.60
CA LEU A 367 2.90 14.72 13.72
C LEU A 367 1.44 14.77 14.16
N VAL A 368 0.75 13.64 14.10
CA VAL A 368 -0.70 13.54 14.25
C VAL A 368 -1.02 12.56 15.37
N CYS A 369 -1.96 12.89 16.28
CA CYS A 369 -2.46 11.94 17.28
C CYS A 369 -3.14 10.76 16.57
N ALA A 370 -2.75 9.52 16.90
CA ALA A 370 -3.29 8.30 16.31
C ALA A 370 -4.43 7.72 17.15
#